data_611f258eb2f5f1cc23efd7aa93e0ca7a
#
_entry.id   611f258eb2f5f1cc23efd7aa93e0ca7a
#
_cell.length_a   1.000
_cell.length_b   1.000
_cell.length_c   1.000
_cell.angle_alpha   90.00
_cell.angle_beta   90.00
_cell.angle_gamma   90.00
#
_symmetry.space_group_name_H-M   'P 1'
#
loop_
_entity.id
_entity.type
_entity.pdbx_description
1 polymer ?
#
loop_
_entity_poly.entity_id
_entity_poly.type
_entity_poly.pdbx_seq_one_letter_code
_entity_poly.pdbx_strand_id
1 'polypeptide(L)' 'MRPDFIPVDKKRIVIDIWAHLNRPMDADNLLKLTLDAVATGLHVNDRWFIPRVWELEFGNKEEHVLLVLSQEL' A
#
# COMPACT_ATOMS: atom_id res chain seq x y z
N MET A 1 -4.93 10.43 5.34
CA MET A 1 -5.71 9.75 4.29
C MET A 1 -7.14 9.53 4.79
N ARG A 2 -8.08 9.91 3.99
CA ARG A 2 -9.47 9.62 4.29
C ARG A 2 -9.93 8.51 3.35
N PRO A 3 -10.01 7.28 3.82
CA PRO A 3 -10.39 6.18 2.94
C PRO A 3 -11.88 6.18 2.65
N ASP A 4 -12.23 6.16 1.37
CA ASP A 4 -13.60 5.84 0.94
C ASP A 4 -13.82 4.33 0.97
N PHE A 5 -12.77 3.58 1.26
CA PHE A 5 -12.79 2.14 1.31
C PHE A 5 -13.09 1.67 2.73
N ILE A 6 -14.18 0.94 2.88
CA ILE A 6 -14.57 0.34 4.17
C ILE A 6 -14.42 -1.17 4.01
N PRO A 7 -13.39 -1.77 4.65
CA PRO A 7 -13.14 -3.20 4.46
C PRO A 7 -14.19 -4.06 5.17
N VAL A 8 -14.52 -5.16 4.53
CA VAL A 8 -15.31 -6.23 5.16
C VAL A 8 -14.38 -7.01 6.08
N ASP A 9 -14.85 -7.30 7.31
CA ASP A 9 -14.07 -7.98 8.32
C ASP A 9 -13.68 -9.40 7.89
N LYS A 10 -12.45 -9.81 8.22
CA LYS A 10 -11.92 -11.16 7.98
C LYS A 10 -11.85 -11.56 6.50
N LYS A 11 -11.75 -10.60 5.61
CA LYS A 11 -11.53 -10.83 4.19
C LYS A 11 -10.20 -10.23 3.77
N ARG A 12 -9.54 -10.86 2.81
CA ARG A 12 -8.25 -10.39 2.30
C ARG A 12 -8.42 -9.08 1.55
N ILE A 13 -7.46 -8.19 1.74
CA ILE A 13 -7.42 -6.88 1.10
C ILE A 13 -6.21 -6.85 0.17
N VAL A 14 -6.47 -6.67 -1.12
CA VAL A 14 -5.40 -6.51 -2.11
C VAL A 14 -4.97 -5.06 -2.15
N ILE A 15 -3.67 -4.82 -2.04
CA ILE A 15 -3.10 -3.48 -2.08
C ILE A 15 -2.18 -3.42 -3.30
N ASP A 16 -2.62 -2.72 -4.35
CA ASP A 16 -1.82 -2.50 -5.53
C ASP A 16 -1.04 -1.20 -5.37
N ILE A 17 0.26 -1.26 -5.63
CA ILE A 17 1.19 -0.17 -5.33
C ILE A 17 1.96 0.23 -6.58
N TRP A 18 1.95 1.52 -6.88
CA TRP A 18 2.82 2.17 -7.86
C TRP A 18 3.59 3.26 -7.13
N ALA A 19 4.91 3.15 -7.10
CA ALA A 19 5.75 4.08 -6.35
C ALA A 19 6.80 4.72 -7.25
N HIS A 20 6.88 6.05 -7.20
CA HIS A 20 7.90 6.85 -7.85
C HIS A 20 8.61 7.66 -6.78
N LEU A 21 9.88 7.34 -6.56
CA LEU A 21 10.64 7.87 -5.44
C LEU A 21 11.87 8.64 -5.95
N ASN A 22 12.34 9.60 -5.17
CA ASN A 22 13.54 10.35 -5.51
C ASN A 22 14.80 9.53 -5.21
N ARG A 23 14.83 8.86 -4.07
CA ARG A 23 15.97 8.08 -3.63
C ARG A 23 15.68 6.60 -3.64
N PRO A 24 16.70 5.76 -3.90
CA PRO A 24 16.52 4.32 -3.79
C PRO A 24 16.07 3.91 -2.38
N MET A 25 15.13 2.99 -2.35
CA MET A 25 14.64 2.40 -1.11
C MET A 25 14.42 0.92 -1.37
N ASP A 26 14.77 0.07 -0.41
CA ASP A 26 14.48 -1.35 -0.52
C ASP A 26 12.97 -1.58 -0.64
N ALA A 27 12.59 -2.49 -1.53
CA ALA A 27 11.18 -2.83 -1.70
C ALA A 27 10.56 -3.32 -0.39
N ASP A 28 11.30 -4.07 0.42
CA ASP A 28 10.82 -4.53 1.73
C ASP A 28 10.48 -3.38 2.67
N ASN A 29 11.32 -2.35 2.71
CA ASN A 29 11.06 -1.16 3.52
C ASN A 29 9.83 -0.41 3.03
N LEU A 30 9.69 -0.27 1.70
CA LEU A 30 8.52 0.37 1.11
C LEU A 30 7.25 -0.38 1.48
N LEU A 31 7.26 -1.70 1.35
CA LEU A 31 6.12 -2.54 1.71
C LEU A 31 5.78 -2.40 3.19
N LYS A 32 6.77 -2.47 4.05
CA LYS A 32 6.55 -2.37 5.50
C LYS A 32 5.88 -1.05 5.86
N LEU A 33 6.43 0.08 5.38
CA LEU A 33 5.88 1.40 5.67
C LEU A 33 4.47 1.56 5.11
N THR A 34 4.25 1.08 3.89
CA THR A 34 2.95 1.18 3.23
C THR A 34 1.90 0.34 3.96
N LEU A 35 2.22 -0.91 4.28
CA LEU A 35 1.28 -1.80 4.98
C LEU A 35 0.96 -1.30 6.38
N ASP A 36 1.95 -0.78 7.10
CA ASP A 36 1.74 -0.20 8.42
C ASP A 36 0.81 1.01 8.35
N ALA A 37 1.00 1.87 7.35
CA ALA A 37 0.15 3.04 7.16
C ALA A 37 -1.29 2.65 6.83
N VAL A 38 -1.49 1.66 5.96
CA VAL A 38 -2.82 1.18 5.60
C VAL A 38 -3.48 0.49 6.79
N ALA A 39 -2.75 -0.33 7.53
CA ALA A 39 -3.26 -1.01 8.72
C ALA A 39 -3.75 0.01 9.75
N THR A 40 -2.97 1.05 9.99
CA THR A 40 -3.33 2.12 10.92
C THR A 40 -4.54 2.90 10.42
N GLY A 41 -4.56 3.25 9.13
CA GLY A 41 -5.65 4.03 8.55
C GLY A 41 -6.97 3.30 8.49
N LEU A 42 -6.95 1.99 8.28
CA LEU A 42 -8.17 1.17 8.17
C LEU A 42 -8.52 0.44 9.49
N HIS A 43 -7.65 0.47 10.48
CA HIS A 43 -7.79 -0.31 11.71
C HIS A 43 -7.95 -1.81 11.44
N VAL A 44 -7.17 -2.33 10.48
CA VAL A 44 -7.20 -3.74 10.08
C VAL A 44 -5.82 -4.35 10.31
N ASN A 45 -5.78 -5.59 10.77
CA ASN A 45 -4.53 -6.31 10.95
C ASN A 45 -3.89 -6.58 9.58
N ASP A 46 -2.59 -6.31 9.44
CA ASP A 46 -1.86 -6.45 8.18
C ASP A 46 -1.79 -7.90 7.67
N ARG A 47 -2.07 -8.89 8.52
CA ARG A 47 -2.12 -10.29 8.10
C ARG A 47 -3.14 -10.56 6.99
N TRP A 48 -4.12 -9.67 6.83
CA TRP A 48 -5.14 -9.78 5.79
C TRP A 48 -4.73 -9.15 4.47
N PHE A 49 -3.57 -8.52 4.41
CA PHE A 49 -3.12 -7.77 3.23
C PHE A 49 -2.41 -8.66 2.23
N ILE A 50 -2.71 -8.44 0.95
CA ILE A 50 -1.99 -9.03 -0.18
C ILE A 50 -1.41 -7.86 -0.97
N PRO A 51 -0.14 -7.49 -0.73
CA PRO A 51 0.48 -6.39 -1.46
C PRO A 51 0.95 -6.85 -2.84
N ARG A 52 0.76 -5.98 -3.84
CA ARG A 52 1.29 -6.18 -5.18
C ARG A 52 1.96 -4.89 -5.63
N VAL A 53 3.27 -4.93 -5.82
CA VAL A 53 4.03 -3.80 -6.33
C VAL A 53 4.12 -3.94 -7.84
N TRP A 54 3.45 -3.03 -8.54
CA TRP A 54 3.41 -3.02 -10.01
C TRP A 54 4.52 -2.19 -10.60
N GLU A 55 4.90 -1.13 -9.92
CA GLU A 55 5.91 -0.22 -10.41
C GLU A 55 6.70 0.36 -9.25
N LEU A 56 8.01 0.40 -9.41
CA LEU A 56 8.91 1.02 -8.45
C LEU A 56 10.00 1.72 -9.23
N GLU A 57 9.98 3.05 -9.22
CA GLU A 57 10.95 3.88 -9.93
C GLU A 57 11.67 4.79 -8.95
N PHE A 58 12.92 5.08 -9.26
CA PHE A 58 13.77 6.00 -8.49
C PHE A 58 14.23 7.17 -9.35
N GLY A 59 14.73 8.22 -8.70
CA GLY A 59 15.25 9.37 -9.41
C GLY A 59 14.19 10.37 -9.86
N ASN A 60 12.99 10.30 -9.35
CA ASN A 60 11.95 11.26 -9.63
C ASN A 60 12.08 12.47 -8.72
N LYS A 61 11.98 13.67 -9.28
CA LYS A 61 12.05 14.91 -8.49
C LYS A 61 10.89 15.03 -7.51
N GLU A 62 9.72 14.59 -7.92
CA GLU A 62 8.54 14.55 -7.08
C GLU A 62 8.22 13.12 -6.71
N GLU A 63 8.17 12.86 -5.44
CA GLU A 63 7.82 11.53 -4.94
C GLU A 63 6.31 11.39 -4.85
N HIS A 64 5.80 10.27 -5.34
CA HIS A 64 4.40 9.94 -5.15
C HIS A 64 4.20 8.43 -5.13
N VAL A 65 3.19 8.03 -4.40
CA VAL A 65 2.80 6.62 -4.30
C VAL A 65 1.30 6.55 -4.56
N LEU A 66 0.92 5.73 -5.50
CA LEU A 66 -0.48 5.43 -5.77
C LEU A 66 -0.82 4.08 -5.17
N LEU A 67 -1.87 4.04 -4.37
CA LEU A 67 -2.39 2.81 -3.78
C LEU A 67 -3.80 2.58 -4.27
N VAL A 68 -4.07 1.35 -4.69
CA VAL A 68 -5.43 0.92 -5.02
C VAL A 68 -5.78 -0.25 -4.10
N LEU A 69 -6.83 -0.07 -3.33
CA LEU A 69 -7.31 -1.08 -2.39
C LEU A 69 -8.53 -1.78 -2.97
N SER A 70 -8.51 -3.11 -2.93
CA SER A 70 -9.65 -3.90 -3.36
C SER A 70 -9.82 -5.11 -2.45
N GLN A 71 -11.01 -5.67 -2.46
CA GLN A 71 -11.33 -6.79 -1.59
C GLN A 71 -12.24 -7.77 -2.32
N GLU A 72 -11.92 -9.06 -2.21
CA GLU A 72 -12.81 -10.10 -2.70
C GLU A 72 -14.01 -10.25 -1.75
N LEU A 73 -15.16 -10.27 -2.34
CA LEU A 73 -16.41 -10.47 -1.60
C LEU A 73 -16.92 -11.90 -1.71
#